data_3057adb029d3b2f343b17bfa03a96442
#
_entry.id   3057adb029d3b2f343b17bfa03a96442
#
_cell.length_a   1.000
_cell.length_b   1.000
_cell.length_c   1.000
_cell.angle_alpha   90.00
_cell.angle_beta   90.00
_cell.angle_gamma   90.00
#
_symmetry.space_group_name_H-M   'P 1'
#
loop_
_entity.id
_entity.type
_entity.pdbx_description
1 polymer ?
#
loop_
_entity_poly.entity_id
_entity_poly.type
_entity_poly.pdbx_seq_one_letter_code
_entity_poly.pdbx_strand_id
1 'polypeptide(L)'
;MKTRAAVAFGAGKPLEICEVDLDGPRAGEVLVEIKATGVCHTDAFTLSGDDPEGEFPAILGHEGAGVVVDVGPGVSSLKPGDHVIPLYTPECRECNFCLHPKTNLCQSIRETQGRGVMPDGSSRFSLDGKPLLHYMGCSTFW
;
A
#
# COMPACT_ATOMS: atom_id res chain seq x y z
N MET A 1 -14.93 -5.41 -3.07
CA MET A 1 -15.71 -4.21 -3.49
C MET A 1 -15.10 -3.61 -4.74
N LYS A 2 -15.83 -2.75 -5.47
CA LYS A 2 -15.24 -1.96 -6.57
C LYS A 2 -14.81 -0.60 -6.06
N THR A 3 -13.67 -0.11 -6.55
CA THR A 3 -13.19 1.25 -6.30
C THR A 3 -12.46 1.80 -7.55
N ARG A 4 -12.22 3.10 -7.58
CA ARG A 4 -11.47 3.74 -8.67
C ARG A 4 -10.03 3.95 -8.22
N ALA A 5 -9.08 3.63 -9.07
CA ALA A 5 -7.67 3.84 -8.79
C ALA A 5 -6.92 4.34 -10.02
N ALA A 6 -5.83 5.06 -9.78
CA ALA A 6 -4.87 5.43 -10.82
C ALA A 6 -3.82 4.32 -10.92
N VAL A 7 -3.90 3.52 -11.97
CA VAL A 7 -3.06 2.35 -12.21
C VAL A 7 -1.87 2.70 -13.09
N ALA A 8 -0.68 2.36 -12.66
CA ALA A 8 0.55 2.39 -13.44
C ALA A 8 0.72 1.03 -14.14
N PHE A 9 0.53 0.96 -15.45
CA PHE A 9 0.66 -0.29 -16.21
C PHE A 9 2.09 -0.61 -16.67
N GLY A 10 3.00 0.30 -16.51
CA GLY A 10 4.41 0.10 -16.88
C GLY A 10 5.20 1.39 -16.84
N ALA A 11 6.52 1.25 -16.81
CA ALA A 11 7.45 2.36 -16.79
C ALA A 11 7.25 3.32 -17.97
N GLY A 12 7.30 4.61 -17.68
CA GLY A 12 7.16 5.68 -18.68
C GLY A 12 5.76 5.84 -19.29
N LYS A 13 4.77 5.04 -18.84
CA LYS A 13 3.38 5.17 -19.29
C LYS A 13 2.59 6.10 -18.39
N PRO A 14 1.57 6.81 -18.93
CA PRO A 14 0.68 7.59 -18.08
C PRO A 14 -0.10 6.69 -17.12
N LEU A 15 -0.51 7.25 -15.99
CA LEU A 15 -1.47 6.62 -15.10
C LEU A 15 -2.85 6.54 -15.76
N GLU A 16 -3.53 5.42 -15.61
CA GLU A 16 -4.88 5.22 -16.12
C GLU A 16 -5.88 5.07 -14.98
N ILE A 17 -6.99 5.79 -15.06
CA ILE A 17 -8.07 5.66 -14.05
C ILE A 17 -8.91 4.43 -14.39
N CYS A 18 -8.83 3.41 -13.55
CA CYS A 18 -9.54 2.16 -13.70
C CYS A 18 -10.51 1.91 -12.54
N GLU A 19 -11.59 1.19 -12.81
CA GLU A 19 -12.39 0.56 -11.76
C GLU A 19 -11.74 -0.79 -11.44
N VAL A 20 -11.26 -0.94 -10.22
CA VAL A 20 -10.54 -2.13 -9.75
C VAL A 20 -11.33 -2.86 -8.67
N ASP A 21 -11.07 -4.14 -8.51
CA ASP A 21 -11.55 -4.91 -7.38
C ASP A 21 -10.61 -4.74 -6.20
N LEU A 22 -11.18 -4.49 -5.02
CA LEU A 22 -10.48 -4.42 -3.75
C LEU A 22 -11.08 -5.43 -2.78
N ASP A 23 -10.26 -6.34 -2.29
CA ASP A 23 -10.63 -7.31 -1.25
C ASP A 23 -10.84 -6.60 0.10
N GLY A 24 -11.63 -7.23 0.98
CA GLY A 24 -11.73 -6.81 2.37
C GLY A 24 -10.45 -7.07 3.17
N PRO A 25 -10.31 -6.45 4.35
CA PRO A 25 -9.13 -6.60 5.18
C PRO A 25 -9.05 -8.01 5.78
N ARG A 26 -7.87 -8.64 5.67
CA ARG A 26 -7.56 -9.93 6.29
C ARG A 26 -7.08 -9.74 7.72
N ALA A 27 -6.70 -10.85 8.38
CA ALA A 27 -6.20 -10.79 9.75
C ALA A 27 -5.04 -9.82 9.90
N GLY A 28 -5.15 -8.88 10.86
CA GLY A 28 -4.15 -7.84 11.11
C GLY A 28 -4.19 -6.64 10.16
N GLU A 29 -5.12 -6.60 9.20
CA GLU A 29 -5.25 -5.52 8.22
C GLU A 29 -6.42 -4.60 8.54
N VAL A 30 -6.35 -3.39 7.99
CA VAL A 30 -7.44 -2.42 8.02
C VAL A 30 -7.75 -1.93 6.61
N LEU A 31 -9.02 -1.65 6.35
CA LEU A 31 -9.45 -0.97 5.14
C LEU A 31 -9.61 0.52 5.44
N VAL A 32 -8.92 1.35 4.68
CA VAL A 32 -8.90 2.80 4.87
C VAL A 32 -9.51 3.47 3.65
N GLU A 33 -10.52 4.29 3.84
CA GLU A 33 -11.01 5.19 2.81
C GLU A 33 -10.06 6.39 2.73
N ILE A 34 -9.31 6.51 1.63
CA ILE A 34 -8.38 7.61 1.43
C ILE A 34 -9.17 8.92 1.18
N LYS A 35 -8.88 9.94 1.95
CA LYS A 35 -9.53 11.27 1.86
C LYS A 35 -8.62 12.30 1.20
N ALA A 36 -7.31 12.12 1.30
CA ALA A 36 -6.32 12.96 0.66
C ALA A 36 -5.04 12.17 0.43
N THR A 37 -4.31 12.50 -0.61
CA THR A 37 -2.98 11.94 -0.86
C THR A 37 -2.07 13.00 -1.48
N GLY A 38 -0.80 12.99 -1.08
CA GLY A 38 0.26 13.76 -1.74
C GLY A 38 0.80 13.03 -2.96
N VAL A 39 1.42 13.77 -3.85
CA VAL A 39 2.20 13.25 -4.98
C VAL A 39 3.67 13.49 -4.67
N CYS A 40 4.40 12.43 -4.42
CA CYS A 40 5.81 12.46 -4.08
C CYS A 40 6.68 12.28 -5.33
N HIS A 41 7.89 12.82 -5.29
CA HIS A 41 8.87 12.58 -6.36
C HIS A 41 9.25 11.08 -6.48
N THR A 42 9.12 10.32 -5.40
CA THR A 42 9.32 8.86 -5.40
C THR A 42 8.33 8.14 -6.31
N ASP A 43 7.06 8.58 -6.35
CA ASP A 43 6.07 8.03 -7.30
C ASP A 43 6.48 8.32 -8.75
N ALA A 44 6.96 9.53 -9.03
CA ALA A 44 7.44 9.92 -10.35
C ALA A 44 8.70 9.14 -10.76
N PHE A 45 9.63 8.91 -9.82
CA PHE A 45 10.84 8.14 -10.03
C PHE A 45 10.53 6.66 -10.37
N THR A 46 9.61 6.04 -9.64
CA THR A 46 9.17 4.68 -9.97
C THR A 46 8.45 4.65 -11.31
N LEU A 47 7.52 5.60 -11.56
CA LEU A 47 6.75 5.66 -12.79
C LEU A 47 7.62 5.93 -14.03
N SER A 48 8.73 6.68 -13.90
CA SER A 48 9.67 6.91 -15.01
C SER A 48 10.39 5.64 -15.46
N GLY A 49 10.53 4.65 -14.57
CA GLY A 49 11.31 3.44 -14.78
C GLY A 49 12.77 3.55 -14.34
N ASP A 50 13.16 4.66 -13.70
CA ASP A 50 14.50 4.84 -13.16
C ASP A 50 14.69 4.09 -11.84
N ASP A 51 13.59 3.70 -11.18
CA ASP A 51 13.60 2.91 -9.96
C ASP A 51 13.84 1.42 -10.30
N PRO A 52 15.00 0.85 -9.91
CA PRO A 52 15.31 -0.55 -10.20
C PRO A 52 14.42 -1.56 -9.44
N GLU A 53 13.70 -1.10 -8.42
CA GLU A 53 12.76 -1.90 -7.65
C GLU A 53 11.30 -1.67 -8.09
N GLY A 54 11.07 -0.84 -9.09
CA GLY A 54 9.72 -0.54 -9.61
C GLY A 54 9.10 -1.74 -10.31
N GLU A 55 7.98 -2.21 -9.77
CA GLU A 55 7.22 -3.35 -10.29
C GLU A 55 5.86 -2.88 -10.84
N PHE A 56 5.39 -3.49 -11.93
CA PHE A 56 4.15 -3.13 -12.61
C PHE A 56 3.34 -4.37 -13.01
N PRO A 57 1.98 -4.27 -13.14
CA PRO A 57 1.15 -3.10 -12.88
C PRO A 57 0.95 -2.84 -11.40
N ALA A 58 0.92 -1.56 -11.00
CA ALA A 58 0.82 -1.17 -9.59
C ALA A 58 -0.11 0.03 -9.38
N ILE A 59 -0.66 0.16 -8.17
CA ILE A 59 -1.32 1.37 -7.71
C ILE A 59 -0.32 2.10 -6.82
N LEU A 60 0.15 3.27 -7.28
CA LEU A 60 1.15 4.08 -6.59
C LEU A 60 0.54 4.89 -5.42
N GLY A 61 1.32 5.82 -4.89
CA GLY A 61 0.94 6.68 -3.78
C GLY A 61 1.26 6.11 -2.41
N HIS A 62 1.86 6.93 -1.55
CA HIS A 62 2.28 6.54 -0.20
C HIS A 62 2.17 7.69 0.83
N GLU A 63 1.65 8.84 0.42
CA GLU A 63 1.44 10.02 1.29
C GLU A 63 -0.05 10.24 1.53
N GLY A 64 -0.75 9.21 1.97
CA GLY A 64 -2.19 9.24 2.17
C GLY A 64 -2.61 9.66 3.57
N ALA A 65 -3.83 10.14 3.67
CA ALA A 65 -4.56 10.28 4.92
C ALA A 65 -6.01 9.82 4.69
N GLY A 66 -6.57 9.12 5.65
CA GLY A 66 -7.91 8.55 5.48
C GLY A 66 -8.59 8.16 6.77
N VAL A 67 -9.72 7.52 6.61
CA VAL A 67 -10.56 7.03 7.72
C VAL A 67 -10.69 5.53 7.60
N VAL A 68 -10.47 4.82 8.70
CA VAL A 68 -10.70 3.38 8.77
C VAL A 68 -12.19 3.09 8.56
N VAL A 69 -12.51 2.24 7.60
CA VAL A 69 -13.90 1.85 7.31
C VAL A 69 -14.19 0.41 7.72
N ASP A 70 -13.17 -0.44 7.77
CA ASP A 70 -13.29 -1.83 8.22
C ASP A 70 -11.97 -2.34 8.81
N VAL A 71 -12.06 -3.35 9.67
CA VAL A 71 -10.89 -3.97 10.33
C VAL A 71 -10.96 -5.48 10.23
N GLY A 72 -9.84 -6.10 9.90
CA GLY A 72 -9.72 -7.55 9.85
C GLY A 72 -9.58 -8.18 11.24
N PRO A 73 -9.70 -9.52 11.31
CA PRO A 73 -9.57 -10.26 12.55
C PRO A 73 -8.23 -9.96 13.29
N GLY A 74 -8.29 -9.83 14.61
CA GLY A 74 -7.11 -9.59 15.45
C GLY A 74 -6.66 -8.14 15.55
N VAL A 75 -7.23 -7.21 14.79
CA VAL A 75 -6.98 -5.77 14.95
C VAL A 75 -7.70 -5.26 16.18
N SER A 76 -6.94 -4.73 17.15
CA SER A 76 -7.47 -4.17 18.42
C SER A 76 -7.05 -2.72 18.65
N SER A 77 -6.07 -2.22 17.89
CA SER A 77 -5.52 -0.87 18.06
C SER A 77 -6.27 0.20 17.24
N LEU A 78 -7.08 -0.21 16.29
CA LEU A 78 -7.86 0.65 15.40
C LEU A 78 -9.29 0.14 15.28
N LYS A 79 -10.22 1.05 14.96
CA LYS A 79 -11.63 0.75 14.72
C LYS A 79 -12.20 1.63 13.60
N PRO A 80 -13.30 1.26 12.97
CA PRO A 80 -13.98 2.12 12.02
C PRO A 80 -14.27 3.51 12.58
N GLY A 81 -13.96 4.53 11.79
CA GLY A 81 -14.04 5.95 12.15
C GLY A 81 -12.73 6.56 12.62
N ASP A 82 -11.69 5.79 12.90
CA ASP A 82 -10.39 6.35 13.26
C ASP A 82 -9.72 7.01 12.06
N HIS A 83 -9.12 8.18 12.27
CA HIS A 83 -8.34 8.89 11.27
C HIS A 83 -6.89 8.38 11.30
N VAL A 84 -6.36 8.04 10.14
CA VAL A 84 -5.05 7.39 10.03
C VAL A 84 -4.22 7.97 8.89
N ILE A 85 -2.91 7.87 9.07
CA ILE A 85 -1.90 8.09 8.04
C ILE A 85 -1.09 6.81 7.93
N PRO A 86 -1.14 6.09 6.80
CA PRO A 86 -0.32 4.90 6.60
C PRO A 86 1.15 5.27 6.57
N LEU A 87 1.98 4.46 7.22
CA LEU A 87 3.43 4.66 7.21
C LEU A 87 4.06 4.10 5.94
N TYR A 88 4.91 4.90 5.33
CA TYR A 88 5.77 4.50 4.20
C TYR A 88 6.65 3.28 4.53
N THR A 89 7.21 3.25 5.73
CA THR A 89 7.97 2.11 6.24
C THR A 89 7.31 1.59 7.51
N PRO A 90 6.38 0.64 7.40
CA PRO A 90 5.69 0.08 8.55
C PRO A 90 6.62 -0.78 9.41
N GLU A 91 6.18 -1.09 10.62
CA GLU A 91 6.91 -1.86 11.61
C GLU A 91 6.23 -3.19 11.91
N CYS A 92 7.00 -4.30 11.94
CA CYS A 92 6.50 -5.58 12.43
C CYS A 92 6.41 -5.64 13.96
N ARG A 93 7.10 -4.74 14.68
CA ARG A 93 7.20 -4.64 16.14
C ARG A 93 7.85 -5.84 16.84
N GLU A 94 8.48 -6.73 16.10
CA GLU A 94 9.09 -7.96 16.62
C GLU A 94 10.58 -8.08 16.27
N CYS A 95 11.03 -7.56 15.12
CA CYS A 95 12.43 -7.65 14.74
C CYS A 95 13.32 -6.71 15.57
N ASN A 96 14.63 -7.01 15.61
CA ASN A 96 15.60 -6.24 16.39
C ASN A 96 15.59 -4.74 16.05
N PHE A 97 15.30 -4.40 14.80
CA PHE A 97 15.22 -2.99 14.39
C PHE A 97 13.96 -2.31 14.93
N CYS A 98 12.82 -2.97 14.91
CA CYS A 98 11.58 -2.42 15.47
C CYS A 98 11.63 -2.29 16.98
N LEU A 99 12.35 -3.17 17.68
CA LEU A 99 12.51 -3.13 19.13
C LEU A 99 13.57 -2.12 19.61
N HIS A 100 14.40 -1.60 18.70
CA HIS A 100 15.44 -0.64 19.05
C HIS A 100 14.87 0.79 19.06
N PRO A 101 15.12 1.63 20.08
CA PRO A 101 14.49 2.94 20.23
C PRO A 101 14.86 3.98 19.17
N LYS A 102 15.82 3.69 18.32
CA LYS A 102 16.28 4.59 17.24
C LYS A 102 16.01 4.04 15.83
N THR A 103 15.12 3.07 15.69
CA THR A 103 14.97 2.38 14.42
C THR A 103 13.67 2.70 13.70
N ASN A 104 13.75 2.71 12.38
CA ASN A 104 12.64 2.75 11.44
C ASN A 104 12.93 1.82 10.24
N LEU A 105 13.81 0.82 10.43
CA LEU A 105 14.32 -0.06 9.38
C LEU A 105 13.86 -1.49 9.59
N CYS A 106 12.54 -1.69 9.63
CA CYS A 106 11.97 -3.02 9.75
C CYS A 106 12.45 -3.94 8.62
N GLN A 107 13.12 -5.04 8.98
CA GLN A 107 13.62 -6.00 7.99
C GLN A 107 12.52 -6.92 7.48
N SER A 108 11.58 -7.31 8.33
CA SER A 108 10.52 -8.24 7.95
C SER A 108 9.60 -7.67 6.87
N ILE A 109 9.25 -6.38 6.96
CA ILE A 109 8.39 -5.75 5.96
C ILE A 109 9.09 -5.56 4.62
N ARG A 110 10.41 -5.43 4.63
CA ARG A 110 11.21 -5.20 3.42
C ARG A 110 11.08 -6.34 2.41
N GLU A 111 10.91 -7.56 2.88
CA GLU A 111 10.78 -8.76 2.03
C GLU A 111 9.54 -8.74 1.13
N THR A 112 8.49 -8.09 1.55
CA THR A 112 7.22 -8.02 0.81
C THR A 112 6.94 -6.65 0.21
N GLN A 113 7.31 -5.59 0.91
CA GLN A 113 7.09 -4.20 0.48
C GLN A 113 7.73 -3.90 -0.87
N GLY A 114 9.01 -4.28 -1.07
CA GLY A 114 9.74 -4.08 -2.33
C GLY A 114 9.19 -4.90 -3.51
N ARG A 115 8.39 -5.92 -3.23
CA ARG A 115 7.72 -6.76 -4.24
C ARG A 115 6.27 -6.33 -4.50
N GLY A 116 5.82 -5.25 -3.92
CA GLY A 116 4.46 -4.73 -4.09
C GLY A 116 3.36 -5.66 -3.57
N VAL A 117 3.64 -6.45 -2.54
CA VAL A 117 2.67 -7.39 -1.94
C VAL A 117 2.51 -7.14 -0.45
N MET A 118 1.39 -7.60 0.09
CA MET A 118 1.11 -7.61 1.52
C MET A 118 1.99 -8.66 2.23
N PRO A 119 2.11 -8.65 3.57
CA PRO A 119 2.94 -9.60 4.31
C PRO A 119 2.67 -11.07 4.04
N ASP A 120 1.47 -11.43 3.59
CA ASP A 120 1.11 -12.79 3.18
C ASP A 120 1.51 -13.16 1.73
N GLY A 121 2.22 -12.26 1.04
CA GLY A 121 2.69 -12.45 -0.33
C GLY A 121 1.63 -12.26 -1.41
N SER A 122 0.43 -11.77 -1.08
CA SER A 122 -0.64 -11.53 -2.04
C SER A 122 -1.02 -10.05 -2.13
N SER A 123 -1.83 -9.69 -3.14
CA SER A 123 -2.41 -8.36 -3.27
C SER A 123 -3.87 -8.36 -2.83
N ARG A 124 -4.37 -7.16 -2.48
CA ARG A 124 -5.79 -6.90 -2.25
C ARG A 124 -6.45 -6.23 -3.44
N PHE A 125 -5.67 -5.78 -4.41
CA PHE A 125 -6.18 -5.16 -5.63
C PHE A 125 -6.11 -6.13 -6.82
N SER A 126 -7.13 -6.10 -7.66
CA SER A 126 -7.11 -6.81 -8.95
C SER A 126 -7.89 -6.04 -10.02
N LEU A 127 -7.53 -6.29 -11.28
CA LEU A 127 -8.22 -5.79 -12.45
C LEU A 127 -8.47 -6.96 -13.40
N ASP A 128 -9.72 -7.22 -13.74
CA ASP A 128 -10.13 -8.35 -14.59
C ASP A 128 -9.58 -9.70 -14.10
N GLY A 129 -9.57 -9.89 -12.78
CA GLY A 129 -9.06 -11.09 -12.13
C GLY A 129 -7.54 -11.24 -12.08
N LYS A 130 -6.78 -10.23 -12.55
CA LYS A 130 -5.32 -10.19 -12.45
C LYS A 130 -4.89 -9.29 -11.28
N PRO A 131 -3.95 -9.72 -10.44
CA PRO A 131 -3.50 -8.92 -9.32
C PRO A 131 -2.81 -7.63 -9.80
N LEU A 132 -3.06 -6.54 -9.10
CA LEU A 132 -2.31 -5.29 -9.18
C LEU A 132 -1.42 -5.19 -7.95
N LEU A 133 -0.19 -4.73 -8.12
CA LEU A 133 0.75 -4.60 -7.02
C LEU A 133 0.42 -3.40 -6.13
N HIS A 134 0.72 -3.55 -4.86
CA HIS A 134 0.75 -2.44 -3.91
C HIS A 134 2.02 -1.62 -4.09
N TYR A 135 1.99 -0.37 -3.63
CA TYR A 135 3.16 0.49 -3.55
C TYR A 135 3.42 0.87 -2.10
N MET A 136 4.59 0.52 -1.60
CA MET A 136 5.03 0.77 -0.21
C MET A 136 4.01 0.29 0.85
N GLY A 137 3.24 -0.75 0.54
CA GLY A 137 2.18 -1.27 1.40
C GLY A 137 0.95 -0.36 1.54
N CYS A 138 0.96 0.83 0.97
CA CYS A 138 -0.07 1.86 1.15
C CYS A 138 -0.99 2.01 -0.06
N SER A 139 -0.42 2.21 -1.26
CA SER A 139 -1.18 2.42 -2.52
C SER A 139 -2.26 3.48 -2.38
N THR A 140 -1.92 4.73 -2.15
CA THR A 140 -2.91 5.75 -1.79
C THR A 140 -3.59 6.45 -2.96
N PHE A 141 -3.31 6.05 -4.22
CA PHE A 141 -3.95 6.62 -5.41
C PHE A 141 -5.25 5.89 -5.79
N TRP A 142 -6.09 5.61 -4.78
CA TRP A 142 -7.41 5.00 -4.97
C TRP A 142 -8.50 5.63 -4.12
#